data_baef4523ddcbe7f87ccd2b22175fc261
#
_entry.id   baef4523ddcbe7f87ccd2b22175fc261
#
_cell.length_a   1.000
_cell.length_b   1.000
_cell.length_c   1.000
_cell.angle_alpha   90.00
_cell.angle_beta   90.00
_cell.angle_gamma   90.00
#
_symmetry.space_group_name_H-M   'P 1'
#
loop_
_entity.id
_entity.type
_entity.pdbx_description
1 polymer ?
#
loop_
_entity_poly.entity_id
_entity_poly.type
_entity_poly.pdbx_seq_one_letter_code
_entity_poly.pdbx_strand_id
1 'polypeptide(L)'
;TPGQFIGGCQWHPFDHQRGYHPDPYWGGIYDAFRQKKTAYYMFESQRSDQPFVHIAHEMTQFSDADVTVFSNCDSVRLTTYQGAHTYTLPVLHPTAAAFNAPVVFKNAWDFWEAREYSYKKKSPQMVVMVAEGYKDGKVVCTDQRMPSRRSTKLRLYVDEMGKPLVADGSDFVVVVAEVTDDNGHVRRLAKENIRFTLEGEGEIIGDASINANPRAVEWGSAPILVRSTMKPGKIKIHAEVQFPGTHAPTPADLEIESVAYQGTMMMGTKTAKSATSSSVQNASSATSSSHEFTPEQKAKMLKEVEDQQADFGINN
;
A
#
# COMPACT_ATOMS: atom_id res chain seq x y z
N THR A 1 -18.54 28.06 0.87
CA THR A 1 -17.24 28.61 0.42
C THR A 1 -17.51 29.98 -0.20
N PRO A 2 -16.77 31.05 0.16
CA PRO A 2 -16.94 32.37 -0.45
C PRO A 2 -16.76 32.30 -1.99
N GLY A 3 -17.50 33.13 -2.74
CA GLY A 3 -17.46 33.13 -4.20
C GLY A 3 -16.09 33.46 -4.81
N GLN A 4 -15.18 34.05 -4.02
CA GLN A 4 -13.80 34.33 -4.45
C GLN A 4 -12.85 33.14 -4.30
N PHE A 5 -13.26 32.06 -3.61
CA PHE A 5 -12.42 30.88 -3.44
C PHE A 5 -12.47 30.00 -4.70
N ILE A 6 -11.36 29.90 -5.39
CA ILE A 6 -11.24 29.17 -6.66
C ILE A 6 -10.80 27.72 -6.50
N GLY A 7 -10.43 27.28 -5.28
CA GLY A 7 -10.03 25.91 -5.01
C GLY A 7 -8.93 25.80 -3.97
N GLY A 8 -8.46 24.59 -3.77
CA GLY A 8 -7.34 24.24 -2.92
C GLY A 8 -6.54 23.10 -3.55
N CYS A 9 -5.30 22.94 -3.11
CA CYS A 9 -4.44 21.84 -3.50
C CYS A 9 -4.20 20.93 -2.32
N GLN A 10 -4.28 19.61 -2.55
CA GLN A 10 -3.80 18.63 -1.58
C GLN A 10 -2.28 18.72 -1.51
N TRP A 11 -1.75 19.08 -0.34
CA TRP A 11 -0.32 19.05 -0.09
C TRP A 11 0.08 17.61 0.16
N HIS A 12 0.98 17.06 -0.63
CA HIS A 12 1.42 15.68 -0.68
C HIS A 12 0.35 14.66 -1.16
N PRO A 13 0.50 14.08 -2.34
CA PRO A 13 -0.32 12.95 -2.78
C PRO A 13 0.04 11.64 -2.06
N PHE A 14 1.28 11.51 -1.56
CA PHE A 14 1.81 10.31 -0.90
C PHE A 14 2.22 10.59 0.54
N ASP A 15 2.05 9.59 1.42
CA ASP A 15 2.72 9.61 2.72
C ASP A 15 4.23 9.59 2.51
N HIS A 16 4.98 10.31 3.33
CA HIS A 16 6.43 10.41 3.16
C HIS A 16 7.15 10.63 4.48
N GLN A 17 8.41 10.22 4.52
CA GLN A 17 9.28 10.44 5.66
C GLN A 17 9.79 11.89 5.67
N ARG A 18 9.70 12.55 6.82
CA ARG A 18 10.09 13.95 6.99
C ARG A 18 11.58 14.16 7.29
N GLY A 19 12.31 13.07 7.60
CA GLY A 19 13.75 13.12 7.87
C GLY A 19 14.15 13.58 9.28
N TYR A 20 13.38 14.45 9.89
CA TYR A 20 13.65 15.02 11.24
C TYR A 20 12.67 14.55 12.31
N HIS A 21 11.73 13.68 11.95
CA HIS A 21 10.71 13.17 12.86
C HIS A 21 10.63 11.65 12.73
N PRO A 22 10.50 10.89 13.82
CA PRO A 22 10.43 9.43 13.77
C PRO A 22 9.21 8.91 12.99
N ASP A 23 8.09 9.65 13.06
CA ASP A 23 6.87 9.24 12.39
C ASP A 23 6.78 9.82 10.97
N PRO A 24 6.33 9.05 9.98
CA PRO A 24 6.00 9.56 8.66
C PRO A 24 4.89 10.61 8.70
N TYR A 25 4.82 11.43 7.69
CA TYR A 25 3.68 12.31 7.46
C TYR A 25 2.57 11.52 6.73
N TRP A 26 1.45 11.31 7.40
CA TRP A 26 0.34 10.47 6.95
C TRP A 26 -0.73 11.21 6.13
N GLY A 27 -0.46 12.39 5.65
CA GLY A 27 -1.43 13.26 4.95
C GLY A 27 -1.69 12.90 3.49
N GLY A 28 -1.05 11.87 2.94
CA GLY A 28 -1.25 11.43 1.57
C GLY A 28 -2.62 10.80 1.31
N ILE A 29 -3.09 10.84 0.06
CA ILE A 29 -4.22 10.05 -0.43
C ILE A 29 -3.81 8.63 -0.80
N TYR A 30 -2.51 8.43 -1.00
CA TYR A 30 -1.83 7.15 -1.10
C TYR A 30 -0.86 7.01 0.07
N ASP A 31 -0.52 5.79 0.44
CA ASP A 31 0.58 5.53 1.35
C ASP A 31 1.95 5.76 0.68
N ALA A 32 3.04 5.56 1.43
CA ALA A 32 4.40 5.71 0.91
C ALA A 32 4.75 4.71 -0.21
N PHE A 33 4.03 3.61 -0.32
CA PHE A 33 4.17 2.59 -1.35
C PHE A 33 3.09 2.68 -2.43
N ARG A 34 2.39 3.83 -2.51
CA ARG A 34 1.35 4.13 -3.51
C ARG A 34 0.09 3.28 -3.40
N GLN A 35 -0.14 2.60 -2.29
CA GLN A 35 -1.41 1.93 -2.04
C GLN A 35 -2.51 2.96 -1.75
N LYS A 36 -3.69 2.72 -2.30
CA LYS A 36 -4.86 3.62 -2.17
C LYS A 36 -5.37 3.63 -0.73
N LYS A 37 -5.42 4.80 -0.12
CA LYS A 37 -6.06 5.03 1.18
C LYS A 37 -7.53 5.35 1.01
N THR A 38 -8.30 5.36 2.08
CA THR A 38 -9.74 5.69 2.06
C THR A 38 -10.02 7.05 1.38
N ALA A 39 -9.13 8.04 1.59
CA ALA A 39 -9.22 9.34 0.95
C ALA A 39 -9.17 9.29 -0.60
N TYR A 40 -8.44 8.33 -1.18
CA TYR A 40 -8.42 8.14 -2.63
C TYR A 40 -9.83 7.94 -3.20
N TYR A 41 -10.61 7.09 -2.59
CA TYR A 41 -11.96 6.77 -3.07
C TYR A 41 -12.94 7.93 -2.91
N MET A 42 -12.69 8.84 -1.94
CA MET A 42 -13.43 10.09 -1.83
C MET A 42 -13.15 10.98 -3.06
N PHE A 43 -11.89 11.10 -3.49
CA PHE A 43 -11.54 11.84 -4.72
C PHE A 43 -12.06 11.14 -5.98
N GLU A 44 -11.99 9.82 -6.04
CA GLU A 44 -12.52 9.03 -7.16
C GLU A 44 -14.02 9.26 -7.35
N SER A 45 -14.78 9.40 -6.27
CA SER A 45 -16.22 9.69 -6.31
C SER A 45 -16.55 11.09 -6.86
N GLN A 46 -15.57 11.97 -7.06
CA GLN A 46 -15.80 13.28 -7.68
C GLN A 46 -15.71 13.25 -9.21
N ARG A 47 -15.30 12.12 -9.80
CA ARG A 47 -15.28 11.93 -11.26
C ARG A 47 -16.68 11.72 -11.78
N SER A 48 -16.91 12.12 -13.05
CA SER A 48 -18.20 12.00 -13.70
C SER A 48 -18.23 11.07 -14.91
N ASP A 49 -17.05 10.53 -15.28
CA ASP A 49 -16.88 9.71 -16.48
C ASP A 49 -17.44 8.28 -16.33
N GLN A 50 -17.51 7.77 -15.10
CA GLN A 50 -18.07 6.44 -14.81
C GLN A 50 -18.88 6.45 -13.52
N PRO A 51 -19.98 5.67 -13.43
CA PRO A 51 -20.67 5.46 -12.16
C PRO A 51 -19.73 4.82 -11.13
N PHE A 52 -19.78 5.34 -9.91
CA PHE A 52 -18.90 4.92 -8.84
C PHE A 52 -19.65 4.81 -7.51
N VAL A 53 -19.38 3.74 -6.78
CA VAL A 53 -19.78 3.56 -5.39
C VAL A 53 -18.69 2.79 -4.63
N HIS A 54 -18.37 3.20 -3.41
CA HIS A 54 -17.34 2.55 -2.59
C HIS A 54 -17.70 2.62 -1.10
N ILE A 55 -17.73 1.46 -0.45
CA ILE A 55 -17.96 1.35 0.99
C ILE A 55 -16.65 1.63 1.73
N ALA A 56 -16.56 2.77 2.38
CA ALA A 56 -15.39 3.19 3.17
C ALA A 56 -15.51 2.67 4.62
N HIS A 57 -15.54 1.33 4.79
CA HIS A 57 -15.73 0.69 6.07
C HIS A 57 -15.04 -0.68 6.10
N GLU A 58 -14.26 -0.97 7.15
CA GLU A 58 -13.42 -2.17 7.21
C GLU A 58 -14.07 -3.37 7.92
N MET A 59 -15.26 -3.19 8.48
CA MET A 59 -16.04 -4.24 9.15
C MET A 59 -15.26 -5.00 10.24
N THR A 60 -14.42 -4.27 10.99
CA THR A 60 -13.65 -4.82 12.12
C THR A 60 -14.33 -4.50 13.45
N GLN A 61 -13.82 -5.07 14.54
CA GLN A 61 -14.27 -4.74 15.89
C GLN A 61 -13.96 -3.28 16.32
N PHE A 62 -13.11 -2.59 15.58
CA PHE A 62 -12.72 -1.20 15.82
C PHE A 62 -13.37 -0.23 14.82
N SER A 63 -14.14 -0.75 13.89
CA SER A 63 -14.85 0.09 12.91
C SER A 63 -16.02 0.81 13.56
N ASP A 64 -16.30 2.04 13.09
CA ASP A 64 -17.41 2.84 13.55
C ASP A 64 -18.76 2.14 13.29
N ALA A 65 -19.77 2.46 14.08
CA ALA A 65 -21.15 2.03 13.82
C ALA A 65 -21.74 2.71 12.57
N ASP A 66 -21.28 3.90 12.24
CA ASP A 66 -21.67 4.63 11.05
C ASP A 66 -20.90 4.11 9.82
N VAL A 67 -21.64 3.82 8.76
CA VAL A 67 -21.05 3.36 7.50
C VAL A 67 -21.00 4.51 6.50
N THR A 68 -19.79 4.88 6.08
CA THR A 68 -19.58 5.91 5.05
C THR A 68 -19.47 5.25 3.68
N VAL A 69 -20.17 5.81 2.70
CA VAL A 69 -20.11 5.40 1.30
C VAL A 69 -19.79 6.60 0.42
N PHE A 70 -18.83 6.48 -0.46
CA PHE A 70 -18.50 7.47 -1.48
C PHE A 70 -19.17 7.10 -2.80
N SER A 71 -19.83 8.05 -3.45
CA SER A 71 -20.53 7.81 -4.71
C SER A 71 -20.67 9.08 -5.54
N ASN A 72 -20.74 8.94 -6.86
CA ASN A 72 -21.11 9.97 -7.83
C ASN A 72 -22.51 9.69 -8.45
N CYS A 73 -23.30 8.82 -7.85
CA CYS A 73 -24.66 8.51 -8.27
C CYS A 73 -25.67 9.49 -7.65
N ASP A 74 -26.95 9.38 -8.02
CA ASP A 74 -28.02 10.23 -7.46
C ASP A 74 -28.35 9.84 -6.03
N SER A 75 -28.32 8.52 -5.75
CA SER A 75 -28.55 7.95 -4.44
C SER A 75 -27.80 6.63 -4.25
N VAL A 76 -27.66 6.23 -3.00
CA VAL A 76 -27.04 4.96 -2.60
C VAL A 76 -28.01 4.17 -1.76
N ARG A 77 -28.19 2.89 -2.07
CA ARG A 77 -28.83 1.91 -1.20
C ARG A 77 -27.76 1.05 -0.56
N LEU A 78 -27.69 1.07 0.78
CA LEU A 78 -26.85 0.18 1.56
C LEU A 78 -27.72 -0.93 2.14
N THR A 79 -27.28 -2.17 1.93
CA THR A 79 -27.90 -3.36 2.49
C THR A 79 -26.89 -4.08 3.36
N THR A 80 -27.27 -4.44 4.59
CA THR A 80 -26.43 -5.20 5.51
C THR A 80 -27.09 -6.52 5.88
N TYR A 81 -26.25 -7.52 6.25
CA TYR A 81 -26.68 -8.86 6.66
C TYR A 81 -27.64 -9.54 5.66
N GLN A 82 -27.28 -9.51 4.37
CA GLN A 82 -28.07 -10.07 3.26
C GLN A 82 -29.54 -9.56 3.23
N GLY A 83 -29.74 -8.27 3.54
CA GLY A 83 -31.05 -7.64 3.45
C GLY A 83 -31.81 -7.56 4.77
N ALA A 84 -31.21 -7.98 5.89
CA ALA A 84 -31.83 -7.78 7.20
C ALA A 84 -32.06 -6.30 7.51
N HIS A 85 -31.13 -5.44 7.08
CA HIS A 85 -31.26 -3.99 7.16
C HIS A 85 -31.02 -3.37 5.79
N THR A 86 -31.86 -2.42 5.41
CA THR A 86 -31.77 -1.69 4.13
C THR A 86 -31.98 -0.21 4.36
N TYR A 87 -31.06 0.59 3.84
CA TYR A 87 -31.08 2.04 3.94
C TYR A 87 -30.95 2.63 2.54
N THR A 88 -31.63 3.75 2.28
CA THR A 88 -31.47 4.49 1.02
C THR A 88 -31.33 5.96 1.32
N LEU A 89 -30.25 6.58 0.86
CA LEU A 89 -29.97 8.00 1.05
C LEU A 89 -29.55 8.64 -0.28
N PRO A 90 -29.92 9.92 -0.52
CA PRO A 90 -29.43 10.67 -1.67
C PRO A 90 -27.96 11.03 -1.49
N VAL A 91 -27.26 11.18 -2.61
CA VAL A 91 -25.96 11.84 -2.63
C VAL A 91 -26.20 13.35 -2.65
N LEU A 92 -25.69 14.06 -1.66
CA LEU A 92 -25.89 15.49 -1.55
C LEU A 92 -24.81 16.26 -2.33
N HIS A 93 -25.22 17.37 -2.95
CA HIS A 93 -24.36 18.31 -3.65
C HIS A 93 -24.38 19.66 -2.95
N PRO A 94 -23.63 19.83 -1.83
CA PRO A 94 -23.74 21.01 -0.97
C PRO A 94 -23.25 22.32 -1.63
N THR A 95 -22.58 22.24 -2.77
CA THR A 95 -22.16 23.41 -3.53
C THR A 95 -22.54 23.29 -5.02
N ALA A 96 -22.74 24.42 -5.71
CA ALA A 96 -22.99 24.44 -7.15
C ALA A 96 -21.81 23.88 -8.00
N ALA A 97 -20.67 23.63 -7.38
CA ALA A 97 -19.45 23.10 -7.99
C ALA A 97 -19.37 21.57 -7.94
N ALA A 98 -20.48 20.87 -8.05
CA ALA A 98 -20.55 19.41 -8.25
C ALA A 98 -19.70 18.59 -7.25
N PHE A 99 -19.68 18.96 -5.97
CA PHE A 99 -19.08 18.14 -4.93
C PHE A 99 -20.06 17.05 -4.49
N ASN A 100 -19.67 15.79 -4.66
CA ASN A 100 -20.42 14.64 -4.17
C ASN A 100 -20.10 14.39 -2.69
N ALA A 101 -21.00 14.77 -1.79
CA ALA A 101 -20.78 14.58 -0.36
C ALA A 101 -20.76 13.08 0.01
N PRO A 102 -19.90 12.67 0.97
CA PRO A 102 -19.96 11.32 1.53
C PRO A 102 -21.37 11.00 2.07
N VAL A 103 -21.89 9.83 1.74
CA VAL A 103 -23.17 9.34 2.26
C VAL A 103 -22.90 8.57 3.55
N VAL A 104 -23.45 9.03 4.68
CA VAL A 104 -23.23 8.42 5.99
C VAL A 104 -24.50 7.75 6.47
N PHE A 105 -24.46 6.42 6.55
CA PHE A 105 -25.54 5.60 7.09
C PHE A 105 -25.33 5.41 8.59
N LYS A 106 -26.16 6.07 9.39
CA LYS A 106 -26.04 6.06 10.85
C LYS A 106 -26.39 4.70 11.44
N ASN A 107 -25.52 4.20 12.35
CA ASN A 107 -25.68 2.93 13.06
C ASN A 107 -25.98 1.73 12.12
N ALA A 108 -25.38 1.72 10.92
CA ALA A 108 -25.60 0.65 9.95
C ALA A 108 -24.67 -0.57 10.15
N TRP A 109 -23.72 -0.46 11.06
CA TRP A 109 -22.83 -1.54 11.46
C TRP A 109 -22.92 -1.80 12.97
N ASP A 110 -23.09 -3.08 13.34
CA ASP A 110 -22.95 -3.57 14.70
C ASP A 110 -22.05 -4.80 14.72
N PHE A 111 -20.89 -4.67 15.36
CA PHE A 111 -19.94 -5.77 15.50
C PHE A 111 -20.55 -6.97 16.26
N TRP A 112 -21.39 -6.71 17.26
CA TRP A 112 -21.99 -7.79 18.05
C TRP A 112 -23.05 -8.55 17.26
N GLU A 113 -23.83 -7.87 16.43
CA GLU A 113 -24.76 -8.50 15.49
C GLU A 113 -23.97 -9.35 14.46
N ALA A 114 -22.90 -8.80 13.89
CA ALA A 114 -22.02 -9.54 12.97
C ALA A 114 -21.45 -10.81 13.62
N ARG A 115 -21.04 -10.70 14.88
CA ARG A 115 -20.55 -11.85 15.66
C ARG A 115 -21.66 -12.87 15.95
N GLU A 116 -22.89 -12.42 16.19
CA GLU A 116 -24.04 -13.32 16.35
C GLU A 116 -24.29 -14.15 15.10
N TYR A 117 -24.33 -13.54 13.92
CA TYR A 117 -24.46 -14.25 12.65
C TYR A 117 -23.31 -15.23 12.44
N SER A 118 -22.07 -14.81 12.71
CA SER A 118 -20.87 -15.64 12.46
C SER A 118 -20.76 -16.84 13.38
N TYR A 119 -21.00 -16.67 14.68
CA TYR A 119 -20.69 -17.68 15.69
C TYR A 119 -21.93 -18.40 16.23
N LYS A 120 -23.00 -17.67 16.58
CA LYS A 120 -24.19 -18.30 17.13
C LYS A 120 -25.06 -18.93 16.05
N LYS A 121 -25.33 -18.18 14.98
CA LYS A 121 -26.14 -18.66 13.85
C LYS A 121 -25.35 -19.48 12.84
N LYS A 122 -24.02 -19.58 12.98
CA LYS A 122 -23.11 -20.28 12.07
C LYS A 122 -23.29 -19.90 10.58
N SER A 123 -23.66 -18.67 10.34
CA SER A 123 -23.96 -18.12 9.01
C SER A 123 -23.08 -16.89 8.69
N PRO A 124 -21.73 -17.04 8.71
CA PRO A 124 -20.82 -15.91 8.52
C PRO A 124 -20.95 -15.26 7.12
N GLN A 125 -21.49 -15.96 6.14
CA GLN A 125 -21.81 -15.44 4.79
C GLN A 125 -22.91 -14.36 4.82
N MET A 126 -23.71 -14.32 5.90
CA MET A 126 -24.73 -13.28 6.09
C MET A 126 -24.11 -11.92 6.44
N VAL A 127 -22.86 -11.92 6.97
CA VAL A 127 -22.18 -10.70 7.36
C VAL A 127 -21.57 -10.06 6.11
N VAL A 128 -22.38 -9.38 5.37
CA VAL A 128 -22.04 -8.69 4.12
C VAL A 128 -22.72 -7.34 4.08
N MET A 129 -21.99 -6.34 3.57
CA MET A 129 -22.52 -5.04 3.17
C MET A 129 -22.51 -4.95 1.66
N VAL A 130 -23.59 -4.48 1.07
CA VAL A 130 -23.70 -4.21 -0.37
C VAL A 130 -24.20 -2.78 -0.53
N ALA A 131 -23.43 -1.96 -1.25
CA ALA A 131 -23.83 -0.63 -1.65
C ALA A 131 -24.14 -0.62 -3.15
N GLU A 132 -25.31 -0.14 -3.51
CA GLU A 132 -25.75 0.01 -4.90
C GLU A 132 -25.94 1.49 -5.21
N GLY A 133 -25.24 1.97 -6.24
CA GLY A 133 -25.39 3.32 -6.76
C GLY A 133 -26.50 3.38 -7.80
N TYR A 134 -27.42 4.33 -7.64
CA TYR A 134 -28.56 4.55 -8.52
C TYR A 134 -28.37 5.83 -9.33
N LYS A 135 -28.64 5.74 -10.65
CA LYS A 135 -28.86 6.88 -11.55
C LYS A 135 -30.17 6.67 -12.29
N ASP A 136 -31.00 7.71 -12.36
CA ASP A 136 -32.32 7.66 -13.00
C ASP A 136 -33.17 6.45 -12.52
N GLY A 137 -33.10 6.15 -11.22
CA GLY A 137 -33.83 5.04 -10.60
C GLY A 137 -33.32 3.64 -10.91
N LYS A 138 -32.18 3.49 -11.62
CA LYS A 138 -31.58 2.20 -11.97
C LYS A 138 -30.26 2.02 -11.25
N VAL A 139 -29.97 0.77 -10.84
CA VAL A 139 -28.65 0.41 -10.32
C VAL A 139 -27.62 0.46 -11.46
N VAL A 140 -26.56 1.25 -11.30
CA VAL A 140 -25.51 1.44 -12.30
C VAL A 140 -24.13 0.96 -11.84
N CYS A 141 -23.92 0.83 -10.54
CA CYS A 141 -22.71 0.28 -9.96
C CYS A 141 -22.98 -0.34 -8.59
N THR A 142 -22.08 -1.22 -8.15
CA THR A 142 -22.20 -1.95 -6.88
C THR A 142 -20.84 -2.12 -6.25
N ASP A 143 -20.73 -1.98 -4.93
CA ASP A 143 -19.58 -2.40 -4.13
C ASP A 143 -20.03 -3.33 -3.01
N GLN A 144 -19.18 -4.30 -2.66
CA GLN A 144 -19.47 -5.28 -1.63
C GLN A 144 -18.31 -5.39 -0.66
N ARG A 145 -18.63 -5.45 0.63
CA ARG A 145 -17.67 -5.66 1.71
C ARG A 145 -18.07 -6.83 2.60
N MET A 146 -17.06 -7.59 3.01
CA MET A 146 -17.21 -8.66 4.01
C MET A 146 -16.05 -8.57 5.01
N PRO A 147 -16.29 -8.89 6.29
CA PRO A 147 -15.20 -8.97 7.26
C PRO A 147 -14.29 -10.15 6.94
N SER A 148 -12.99 -9.97 7.09
CA SER A 148 -12.05 -11.06 6.97
C SER A 148 -12.19 -12.05 8.12
N ARG A 149 -11.99 -13.32 7.84
CA ARG A 149 -11.89 -14.39 8.82
C ARG A 149 -10.44 -14.55 9.29
N ARG A 150 -10.07 -15.74 9.75
CA ARG A 150 -8.70 -16.07 10.13
C ARG A 150 -7.76 -15.97 8.93
N SER A 151 -6.55 -15.47 9.17
CA SER A 151 -5.46 -15.47 8.18
C SER A 151 -5.14 -16.90 7.76
N THR A 152 -5.15 -17.19 6.47
CA THR A 152 -4.85 -18.52 5.93
C THR A 152 -3.88 -18.51 4.78
N LYS A 153 -3.79 -17.41 4.04
CA LYS A 153 -2.98 -17.29 2.83
C LYS A 153 -2.29 -15.94 2.74
N LEU A 154 -1.13 -15.93 2.10
CA LEU A 154 -0.59 -14.73 1.49
C LEU A 154 -1.09 -14.64 0.05
N ARG A 155 -1.29 -13.42 -0.44
CA ARG A 155 -1.55 -13.10 -1.85
C ARG A 155 -0.55 -12.06 -2.29
N LEU A 156 0.15 -12.30 -3.39
CA LEU A 156 1.04 -11.32 -4.01
C LEU A 156 0.39 -10.69 -5.23
N TYR A 157 0.61 -9.41 -5.41
CA TYR A 157 0.31 -8.71 -6.65
C TYR A 157 1.30 -7.58 -6.91
N VAL A 158 1.39 -7.16 -8.17
CA VAL A 158 2.18 -6.00 -8.60
C VAL A 158 1.27 -4.83 -8.84
N ASP A 159 1.67 -3.66 -8.37
CA ASP A 159 1.09 -2.40 -8.81
C ASP A 159 1.97 -1.80 -9.92
N GLU A 160 1.68 -2.19 -11.15
CA GLU A 160 2.43 -1.74 -12.34
C GLU A 160 1.99 -0.35 -12.83
N MET A 161 0.95 0.23 -12.26
CA MET A 161 0.37 1.51 -12.73
C MET A 161 0.08 1.50 -14.24
N GLY A 162 -0.16 0.32 -14.82
CA GLY A 162 -0.40 0.12 -16.24
C GLY A 162 0.82 0.24 -17.15
N LYS A 163 2.03 0.12 -16.60
CA LYS A 163 3.29 0.16 -17.37
C LYS A 163 4.14 -1.08 -17.06
N PRO A 164 4.79 -1.68 -18.07
CA PRO A 164 5.72 -2.77 -17.83
C PRO A 164 6.97 -2.27 -17.10
N LEU A 165 7.58 -3.13 -16.28
CA LEU A 165 8.88 -2.89 -15.68
C LEU A 165 9.96 -2.89 -16.76
N VAL A 166 10.76 -1.83 -16.84
CA VAL A 166 11.81 -1.67 -17.86
C VAL A 166 13.16 -2.06 -17.29
N ALA A 167 13.93 -2.90 -18.02
CA ALA A 167 15.26 -3.36 -17.62
C ALA A 167 16.34 -2.30 -17.92
N ASP A 168 16.36 -1.22 -17.14
CA ASP A 168 17.32 -0.12 -17.23
C ASP A 168 18.21 0.03 -15.98
N GLY A 169 18.04 -0.86 -14.99
CA GLY A 169 18.76 -0.85 -13.72
C GLY A 169 18.30 0.20 -12.73
N SER A 170 17.26 0.97 -13.06
CA SER A 170 16.71 2.01 -12.19
C SER A 170 15.20 1.94 -12.02
N ASP A 171 14.49 1.40 -13.00
CA ASP A 171 13.04 1.25 -12.95
C ASP A 171 12.64 0.19 -11.91
N PHE A 172 11.52 0.44 -11.24
CA PHE A 172 11.04 -0.44 -10.17
C PHE A 172 9.51 -0.54 -10.14
N VAL A 173 9.04 -1.62 -9.55
CA VAL A 173 7.63 -1.85 -9.24
C VAL A 173 7.44 -2.07 -7.76
N VAL A 174 6.22 -1.82 -7.30
CA VAL A 174 5.78 -2.19 -5.96
C VAL A 174 5.14 -3.56 -6.00
N VAL A 175 5.69 -4.50 -5.22
CA VAL A 175 5.09 -5.81 -5.00
C VAL A 175 4.48 -5.81 -3.60
N VAL A 176 3.20 -6.16 -3.51
CA VAL A 176 2.45 -6.13 -2.27
C VAL A 176 2.07 -7.55 -1.87
N ALA A 177 2.41 -7.93 -0.64
CA ALA A 177 1.88 -9.13 0.00
C ALA A 177 0.70 -8.75 0.87
N GLU A 178 -0.45 -9.36 0.65
CA GLU A 178 -1.63 -9.23 1.50
C GLU A 178 -1.86 -10.51 2.29
N VAL A 179 -2.16 -10.33 3.57
CA VAL A 179 -2.62 -11.43 4.43
C VAL A 179 -4.12 -11.58 4.24
N THR A 180 -4.56 -12.73 3.74
CA THR A 180 -5.96 -12.99 3.41
C THR A 180 -6.53 -14.19 4.16
N ASP A 181 -7.85 -14.26 4.19
CA ASP A 181 -8.59 -15.47 4.57
C ASP A 181 -8.80 -16.41 3.37
N ASP A 182 -9.47 -17.54 3.58
CA ASP A 182 -9.77 -18.54 2.52
C ASP A 182 -10.57 -17.97 1.36
N ASN A 183 -11.35 -16.91 1.58
CA ASN A 183 -12.17 -16.25 0.57
C ASN A 183 -11.45 -15.10 -0.13
N GLY A 184 -10.19 -14.82 0.24
CA GLY A 184 -9.40 -13.74 -0.33
C GLY A 184 -9.67 -12.35 0.27
N HIS A 185 -10.42 -12.25 1.39
CA HIS A 185 -10.61 -10.98 2.09
C HIS A 185 -9.38 -10.63 2.88
N VAL A 186 -8.89 -9.42 2.70
CA VAL A 186 -7.69 -8.91 3.40
C VAL A 186 -7.95 -8.78 4.89
N ARG A 187 -7.06 -9.38 5.70
CA ARG A 187 -7.13 -9.28 7.15
C ARG A 187 -6.47 -7.99 7.64
N ARG A 188 -7.27 -6.94 7.80
CA ARG A 188 -6.78 -5.61 8.18
C ARG A 188 -6.07 -5.55 9.54
N LEU A 189 -6.39 -6.46 10.45
CA LEU A 189 -5.77 -6.54 11.79
C LEU A 189 -4.66 -7.60 11.86
N ALA A 190 -4.10 -8.01 10.73
CA ALA A 190 -2.93 -8.89 10.66
C ALA A 190 -1.70 -8.21 11.29
N LYS A 191 -0.80 -9.02 11.88
CA LYS A 191 0.39 -8.53 12.59
C LYS A 191 1.65 -9.33 12.22
N GLU A 192 1.59 -10.10 11.17
CA GLU A 192 2.70 -10.92 10.68
C GLU A 192 3.85 -10.04 10.17
N ASN A 193 5.08 -10.57 10.23
CA ASN A 193 6.21 -10.05 9.49
C ASN A 193 6.41 -10.92 8.25
N ILE A 194 6.46 -10.31 7.09
CA ILE A 194 6.63 -11.01 5.82
C ILE A 194 8.07 -10.89 5.36
N ARG A 195 8.68 -12.05 5.09
CA ARG A 195 9.98 -12.14 4.43
C ARG A 195 9.76 -12.37 2.95
N PHE A 196 10.49 -11.62 2.15
CA PHE A 196 10.52 -11.77 0.71
C PHE A 196 11.88 -12.30 0.25
N THR A 197 11.85 -13.21 -0.71
CA THR A 197 13.04 -13.63 -1.45
C THR A 197 12.78 -13.46 -2.94
N LEU A 198 13.87 -13.27 -3.72
CA LEU A 198 13.79 -12.99 -5.13
C LEU A 198 14.84 -13.76 -5.88
N GLU A 199 14.46 -14.31 -7.05
CA GLU A 199 15.34 -14.96 -8.02
C GLU A 199 15.13 -14.33 -9.40
N GLY A 200 16.21 -14.21 -10.19
CA GLY A 200 16.16 -13.71 -11.57
C GLY A 200 16.68 -12.28 -11.75
N GLU A 201 16.15 -11.56 -12.75
CA GLU A 201 16.67 -10.28 -13.23
C GLU A 201 16.10 -9.07 -12.47
N GLY A 202 16.15 -9.12 -11.14
CA GLY A 202 15.71 -8.06 -10.25
C GLY A 202 16.39 -8.08 -8.90
N GLU A 203 16.17 -7.08 -8.10
CA GLU A 203 16.62 -7.00 -6.71
C GLU A 203 15.58 -6.32 -5.81
N ILE A 204 15.50 -6.74 -4.55
CA ILE A 204 14.68 -6.10 -3.54
C ILE A 204 15.44 -4.89 -3.01
N ILE A 205 14.80 -3.72 -3.01
CA ILE A 205 15.39 -2.49 -2.47
C ILE A 205 15.13 -2.43 -0.96
N GLY A 206 16.22 -2.35 -0.20
CA GLY A 206 16.20 -2.28 1.26
C GLY A 206 16.21 -3.65 1.93
N ASP A 207 16.67 -3.66 3.17
CA ASP A 207 16.90 -4.84 3.98
C ASP A 207 16.35 -4.68 5.41
N ALA A 208 16.78 -5.54 6.33
CA ALA A 208 16.34 -5.53 7.72
C ALA A 208 16.81 -4.29 8.51
N SER A 209 17.87 -3.60 8.07
CA SER A 209 18.41 -2.43 8.77
C SER A 209 17.45 -1.24 8.74
N ILE A 210 16.60 -1.18 7.72
CA ILE A 210 15.56 -0.15 7.56
C ILE A 210 14.14 -0.74 7.64
N ASN A 211 13.97 -1.96 8.14
CA ASN A 211 12.71 -2.69 8.20
C ASN A 211 11.99 -2.82 6.85
N ALA A 212 12.75 -2.86 5.75
CA ALA A 212 12.18 -3.04 4.41
C ALA A 212 11.92 -4.51 4.07
N ASN A 213 12.81 -5.42 4.51
CA ASN A 213 12.65 -6.86 4.36
C ASN A 213 13.44 -7.62 5.45
N PRO A 214 12.81 -8.33 6.38
CA PRO A 214 11.36 -8.58 6.50
C PRO A 214 10.55 -7.33 6.80
N ARG A 215 9.30 -7.29 6.31
CA ARG A 215 8.38 -6.17 6.46
C ARG A 215 7.22 -6.52 7.39
N ALA A 216 6.96 -5.65 8.36
CA ALA A 216 5.76 -5.76 9.17
C ALA A 216 4.51 -5.44 8.34
N VAL A 217 3.45 -6.22 8.56
CA VAL A 217 2.16 -5.98 7.92
C VAL A 217 1.50 -4.74 8.53
N GLU A 218 1.08 -3.83 7.70
CA GLU A 218 0.28 -2.66 8.06
C GLU A 218 -1.06 -2.71 7.31
N TRP A 219 -2.18 -2.61 8.01
CA TRP A 219 -3.52 -2.73 7.42
C TRP A 219 -3.72 -3.98 6.53
N GLY A 220 -3.07 -5.07 6.89
CA GLY A 220 -3.20 -6.34 6.18
C GLY A 220 -2.28 -6.50 4.97
N SER A 221 -1.39 -5.55 4.69
CA SER A 221 -0.45 -5.59 3.57
C SER A 221 0.99 -5.29 3.98
N ALA A 222 1.94 -5.84 3.24
CA ALA A 222 3.37 -5.59 3.35
C ALA A 222 3.95 -5.35 1.95
N PRO A 223 4.21 -4.10 1.57
CA PRO A 223 4.81 -3.78 0.27
C PRO A 223 6.33 -3.88 0.31
N ILE A 224 6.92 -4.23 -0.84
CA ILE A 224 8.36 -4.11 -1.13
C ILE A 224 8.58 -3.41 -2.47
N LEU A 225 9.77 -2.85 -2.65
CA LEU A 225 10.22 -2.32 -3.93
C LEU A 225 11.11 -3.35 -4.63
N VAL A 226 10.79 -3.67 -5.88
CA VAL A 226 11.58 -4.57 -6.73
C VAL A 226 12.10 -3.78 -7.91
N ARG A 227 13.43 -3.63 -7.97
CA ARG A 227 14.14 -2.92 -9.04
C ARG A 227 14.59 -3.92 -10.11
N SER A 228 14.48 -3.54 -11.37
CA SER A 228 15.01 -4.31 -12.48
C SER A 228 16.55 -4.29 -12.51
N THR A 229 17.16 -5.33 -13.09
CA THR A 229 18.55 -5.25 -13.55
C THR A 229 18.60 -4.57 -14.94
N MET A 230 19.80 -4.43 -15.50
CA MET A 230 19.95 -3.95 -16.89
C MET A 230 19.66 -5.02 -17.94
N LYS A 231 19.36 -6.24 -17.53
CA LYS A 231 19.05 -7.36 -18.40
C LYS A 231 17.57 -7.69 -18.28
N PRO A 232 16.83 -7.67 -19.39
CA PRO A 232 15.41 -8.05 -19.38
C PRO A 232 15.27 -9.53 -19.06
N GLY A 233 14.22 -9.87 -18.32
CA GLY A 233 13.98 -11.28 -17.97
C GLY A 233 12.97 -11.45 -16.84
N LYS A 234 12.84 -12.72 -16.45
CA LYS A 234 11.92 -13.13 -15.39
C LYS A 234 12.47 -12.82 -14.02
N ILE A 235 11.56 -12.43 -13.14
CA ILE A 235 11.79 -12.14 -11.73
C ILE A 235 10.76 -12.94 -10.94
N LYS A 236 11.21 -13.85 -10.11
CA LYS A 236 10.37 -14.65 -9.22
C LYS A 236 10.48 -14.12 -7.81
N ILE A 237 9.36 -13.80 -7.22
CA ILE A 237 9.25 -13.30 -5.86
C ILE A 237 8.48 -14.32 -5.02
N HIS A 238 9.06 -14.72 -3.90
CA HIS A 238 8.44 -15.56 -2.90
C HIS A 238 8.22 -14.75 -1.63
N ALA A 239 7.04 -14.89 -1.00
CA ALA A 239 6.73 -14.27 0.27
C ALA A 239 6.25 -15.32 1.27
N GLU A 240 6.78 -15.26 2.48
CA GLU A 240 6.43 -16.13 3.59
C GLU A 240 6.36 -15.35 4.90
N VAL A 241 5.67 -15.89 5.89
CA VAL A 241 5.72 -15.34 7.26
C VAL A 241 7.09 -15.65 7.85
N GLN A 242 7.79 -14.65 8.37
CA GLN A 242 9.16 -14.77 8.87
C GLN A 242 9.31 -15.82 9.98
N PHE A 243 8.32 -15.91 10.88
CA PHE A 243 8.30 -16.88 11.98
C PHE A 243 6.97 -17.64 11.94
N PRO A 244 6.87 -18.69 11.11
CA PRO A 244 5.62 -19.41 10.93
C PRO A 244 5.29 -20.23 12.19
N GLY A 245 4.10 -20.00 12.75
CA GLY A 245 3.48 -20.84 13.76
C GLY A 245 2.60 -21.92 13.14
N THR A 246 2.00 -22.77 13.95
CA THR A 246 1.10 -23.87 13.52
C THR A 246 -0.02 -23.44 12.57
N HIS A 247 -0.36 -22.16 12.57
CA HIS A 247 -1.47 -21.58 11.85
C HIS A 247 -1.06 -20.37 11.01
N ALA A 248 0.20 -20.33 10.60
CA ALA A 248 0.67 -19.27 9.72
C ALA A 248 -0.05 -19.33 8.36
N PRO A 249 -0.28 -18.17 7.72
CA PRO A 249 -0.72 -18.11 6.34
C PRO A 249 0.23 -18.89 5.43
N THR A 250 -0.32 -19.57 4.43
CA THR A 250 0.52 -20.24 3.41
C THR A 250 1.27 -19.21 2.60
N PRO A 251 2.55 -19.49 2.25
CA PRO A 251 3.35 -18.65 1.37
C PRO A 251 2.71 -18.39 0.01
N ALA A 252 3.19 -17.38 -0.69
CA ALA A 252 2.77 -17.05 -2.04
C ALA A 252 3.96 -16.75 -2.95
N ASP A 253 3.81 -17.09 -4.22
CA ASP A 253 4.77 -16.84 -5.28
C ASP A 253 4.18 -15.90 -6.33
N LEU A 254 5.03 -15.08 -6.94
CA LEU A 254 4.69 -14.18 -8.04
C LEU A 254 5.82 -14.19 -9.06
N GLU A 255 5.49 -14.32 -10.33
CA GLU A 255 6.42 -14.15 -11.44
C GLU A 255 6.04 -12.89 -12.22
N ILE A 256 7.00 -12.00 -12.43
CA ILE A 256 6.89 -10.83 -13.29
C ILE A 256 8.00 -10.84 -14.32
N GLU A 257 7.90 -10.04 -15.36
CA GLU A 257 8.90 -9.95 -16.41
C GLU A 257 9.25 -8.48 -16.69
N SER A 258 10.57 -8.20 -16.78
CA SER A 258 11.05 -6.91 -17.22
C SER A 258 11.28 -6.90 -18.71
N VAL A 259 10.91 -5.79 -19.37
CA VAL A 259 11.10 -5.60 -20.83
C VAL A 259 12.40 -4.84 -21.13
N ALA A 260 12.95 -5.07 -22.31
CA ALA A 260 14.18 -4.40 -22.73
C ALA A 260 13.98 -2.87 -22.83
N TYR A 261 14.96 -2.12 -22.33
CA TYR A 261 15.01 -0.67 -22.53
C TYR A 261 15.21 -0.33 -24.01
N GLN A 262 14.37 0.56 -24.56
CA GLN A 262 14.38 0.94 -25.98
C GLN A 262 15.10 2.25 -26.27
N GLY A 263 15.61 2.94 -25.23
CA GLY A 263 16.29 4.23 -25.38
C GLY A 263 17.81 4.13 -25.42
N THR A 264 18.45 5.27 -25.63
CA THR A 264 19.91 5.38 -25.52
C THR A 264 20.29 5.54 -24.05
N MET A 265 21.11 4.63 -23.53
CA MET A 265 21.63 4.74 -22.18
C MET A 265 22.52 5.99 -22.07
N MET A 266 22.24 6.87 -21.12
CA MET A 266 23.05 8.08 -20.87
C MET A 266 24.42 7.75 -20.30
N MET A 267 24.59 6.61 -19.62
CA MET A 267 25.88 6.06 -19.22
C MET A 267 26.39 5.17 -20.33
N GLY A 268 27.43 5.64 -21.02
CA GLY A 268 28.01 4.93 -22.14
C GLY A 268 28.37 3.49 -21.76
N THR A 269 27.75 2.53 -22.41
CA THR A 269 28.23 1.16 -22.40
C THR A 269 29.66 1.17 -22.93
N LYS A 270 30.64 0.92 -22.10
CA LYS A 270 31.95 0.52 -22.58
C LYS A 270 31.74 -0.78 -23.36
N THR A 271 31.65 -0.68 -24.66
CA THR A 271 31.65 -1.82 -25.56
C THR A 271 32.90 -2.62 -25.21
N ALA A 272 32.72 -3.79 -24.61
CA ALA A 272 33.84 -4.72 -24.42
C ALA A 272 34.38 -5.04 -25.80
N LYS A 273 35.47 -4.38 -26.17
CA LYS A 273 36.26 -4.82 -27.30
C LYS A 273 36.72 -6.22 -26.96
N SER A 274 36.36 -7.17 -27.79
CA SER A 274 36.86 -8.54 -27.81
C SER A 274 38.40 -8.49 -27.64
N ALA A 275 38.88 -8.82 -26.46
CA ALA A 275 40.29 -9.01 -26.18
C ALA A 275 40.60 -10.45 -26.51
N THR A 276 41.23 -10.65 -27.65
CA THR A 276 42.00 -11.85 -27.99
C THR A 276 43.08 -12.05 -26.91
N SER A 277 43.17 -13.27 -26.45
CA SER A 277 44.09 -13.78 -25.42
C SER A 277 45.51 -13.25 -25.47
N SER A 278 46.04 -12.77 -24.35
CA SER A 278 47.43 -12.97 -23.95
C SER A 278 47.64 -12.72 -22.46
N SER A 279 48.06 -13.80 -21.77
CA SER A 279 48.93 -13.91 -20.58
C SER A 279 48.73 -13.03 -19.35
N VAL A 280 48.34 -13.71 -18.31
CA VAL A 280 48.70 -13.63 -16.88
C VAL A 280 49.83 -12.68 -16.54
N GLN A 281 49.57 -11.70 -15.69
CA GLN A 281 50.49 -11.35 -14.59
C GLN A 281 49.70 -10.73 -13.43
N ASN A 282 50.05 -11.17 -12.22
CA ASN A 282 49.54 -10.79 -10.91
C ASN A 282 49.61 -9.28 -10.65
N ALA A 283 48.54 -8.71 -10.09
CA ALA A 283 48.68 -7.52 -9.26
C ALA A 283 47.67 -7.60 -8.10
N SER A 284 48.26 -7.53 -6.97
CA SER A 284 47.78 -7.55 -5.60
C SER A 284 46.63 -6.59 -5.28
N SER A 285 45.74 -7.09 -4.43
CA SER A 285 44.98 -6.44 -3.38
C SER A 285 44.85 -4.90 -3.42
N ALA A 286 43.66 -4.40 -3.79
CA ALA A 286 43.21 -3.08 -3.39
C ALA A 286 42.32 -3.21 -2.14
N THR A 287 42.88 -2.82 -1.01
CA THR A 287 42.24 -2.70 0.29
C THR A 287 41.15 -1.63 0.20
N SER A 288 39.93 -1.99 0.54
CA SER A 288 38.85 -1.02 0.84
C SER A 288 39.25 -0.21 2.08
N SER A 289 39.57 1.06 1.92
CA SER A 289 39.77 1.95 3.04
C SER A 289 38.41 2.32 3.64
N SER A 290 38.05 1.66 4.73
CA SER A 290 37.04 2.18 5.66
C SER A 290 37.60 3.50 6.22
N HIS A 291 36.96 4.62 5.93
CA HIS A 291 37.23 5.89 6.60
C HIS A 291 36.80 5.76 8.08
N GLU A 292 37.70 5.32 8.95
CA GLU A 292 37.51 5.47 10.38
C GLU A 292 37.74 6.94 10.76
N PHE A 293 36.70 7.54 11.32
CA PHE A 293 36.81 8.88 11.87
C PHE A 293 37.84 8.93 13.01
N THR A 294 38.68 9.93 13.00
CA THR A 294 39.64 10.13 14.07
C THR A 294 38.95 10.42 15.41
N PRO A 295 39.58 10.14 16.56
CA PRO A 295 38.98 10.42 17.86
C PRO A 295 38.53 11.88 18.02
N GLU A 296 39.25 12.81 17.42
CA GLU A 296 38.92 14.25 17.43
C GLU A 296 37.69 14.58 16.60
N GLN A 297 37.51 13.93 15.45
CA GLN A 297 36.32 14.06 14.61
C GLN A 297 35.07 13.48 15.31
N LYS A 298 35.21 12.34 15.99
CA LYS A 298 34.13 11.75 16.79
C LYS A 298 33.73 12.66 17.96
N ALA A 299 34.71 13.24 18.66
CA ALA A 299 34.44 14.15 19.76
C ALA A 299 33.77 15.45 19.30
N LYS A 300 34.12 15.98 18.12
CA LYS A 300 33.46 17.14 17.54
C LYS A 300 32.02 16.88 17.15
N MET A 301 31.75 15.74 16.52
CA MET A 301 30.40 15.33 16.18
C MET A 301 29.51 15.09 17.41
N LEU A 302 30.05 14.48 18.48
CA LEU A 302 29.33 14.32 19.74
C LEU A 302 28.94 15.65 20.35
N LYS A 303 29.86 16.61 20.37
CA LYS A 303 29.61 17.94 20.91
C LYS A 303 28.56 18.72 20.09
N GLU A 304 28.56 18.59 18.74
CA GLU A 304 27.54 19.19 17.89
C GLU A 304 26.14 18.59 18.13
N VAL A 305 26.07 17.29 18.44
CA VAL A 305 24.80 16.63 18.81
C VAL A 305 24.31 17.07 20.18
N GLU A 306 25.23 17.21 21.18
CA GLU A 306 24.90 17.69 22.53
C GLU A 306 24.42 19.15 22.50
N ASP A 307 25.07 20.01 21.72
CA ASP A 307 24.68 21.42 21.55
C ASP A 307 23.29 21.53 20.87
N GLN A 308 22.99 20.67 19.86
CA GLN A 308 21.69 20.63 19.25
C GLN A 308 20.59 20.11 20.20
N GLN A 309 20.89 19.13 21.06
CA GLN A 309 19.94 18.63 22.06
C GLN A 309 19.66 19.69 23.14
N ALA A 310 20.63 20.49 23.50
CA ALA A 310 20.48 21.60 24.47
C ALA A 310 19.58 22.72 23.89
N ASP A 311 19.70 23.04 22.61
CA ASP A 311 18.87 24.06 21.93
C ASP A 311 17.38 23.61 21.79
N PHE A 312 17.10 22.31 21.80
CA PHE A 312 15.73 21.76 21.75
C PHE A 312 15.13 21.50 23.14
N GLY A 313 15.83 21.81 24.26
CA GLY A 313 15.29 21.68 25.61
C GLY A 313 15.04 20.24 26.08
N ILE A 314 15.70 19.26 25.45
CA ILE A 314 15.63 17.84 25.85
C ILE A 314 16.73 17.62 26.90
N ASN A 315 16.40 17.91 28.16
CA ASN A 315 17.20 17.45 29.30
C ASN A 315 16.73 16.04 29.68
N ASN A 316 17.70 15.09 29.71
CA ASN A 316 17.52 13.76 30.31
C ASN A 316 17.23 13.84 31.82
#